data_39425e8cf1f0a8910ffc1954effc66a3
#
_entry.id   39425e8cf1f0a8910ffc1954effc66a3
#
_cell.length_a   1.000
_cell.length_b   1.000
_cell.length_c   1.000
_cell.angle_alpha   90.00
_cell.angle_beta   90.00
_cell.angle_gamma   90.00
#
_symmetry.space_group_name_H-M   'P 1'
#
loop_
_entity.id
_entity.type
_entity.pdbx_description
1 polymer ?
#
loop_
_entity_poly.entity_id
_entity_poly.type
_entity_poly.pdbx_seq_one_letter_code
_entity_poly.pdbx_strand_id
1 'polypeptide(L)'
;MNYLVTGAQGCIGSWVVKSLIERGDEVTVFDRSRDARRLEAIMSQVDLERVRFVTGDITDGAVVRSTLEQSSSSRVIHLAGLQVPTCKVDPIAGAMVNVVGTLNVFEAVRQLGLQGLVYASSAAVYGFSEDEPVDEDVACEPTTHYGVFKRTNEGNARVYFLDHGISSVGLRPLTVYGVNRDTGLTSDPTKAMKAAVLKRPFHIRFSGVTDFQYVADTAAAFIACVDKNPEGAHVFNLHGETVPVAEISEMINSLAPDSEQELVTFGGPPIPVAHSMNDAAIRRVIGSLPSTALKAGVQETMNRFAQLQSANRLDVSDLES
;
A
#
# COMPACT_ATOMS: atom_id res chain seq x y z
N MET A 1 8.95 -10.01 17.34
CA MET A 1 9.08 -11.01 16.25
C MET A 1 10.01 -10.45 15.17
N ASN A 2 10.45 -11.28 14.19
CA ASN A 2 11.35 -10.84 13.13
C ASN A 2 10.60 -10.82 11.80
N TYR A 3 10.56 -9.66 11.14
CA TYR A 3 9.85 -9.44 9.89
C TYR A 3 10.81 -9.09 8.75
N LEU A 4 10.58 -9.69 7.57
CA LEU A 4 11.10 -9.16 6.31
C LEU A 4 9.99 -8.35 5.63
N VAL A 5 10.26 -7.11 5.31
CA VAL A 5 9.35 -6.24 4.55
C VAL A 5 9.99 -5.90 3.22
N THR A 6 9.45 -6.40 2.12
CA THR A 6 9.91 -6.03 0.78
C THR A 6 9.09 -4.85 0.25
N GLY A 7 9.70 -3.97 -0.54
CA GLY A 7 9.04 -2.71 -0.93
C GLY A 7 8.79 -1.77 0.24
N ALA A 8 9.60 -1.92 1.27
CA ALA A 8 9.45 -1.24 2.55
C ALA A 8 9.66 0.28 2.46
N GLN A 9 10.35 0.75 1.43
CA GLN A 9 10.52 2.17 1.14
C GLN A 9 9.40 2.74 0.27
N GLY A 10 8.35 1.95 -0.01
CA GLY A 10 7.09 2.40 -0.61
C GLY A 10 6.16 3.08 0.41
N CYS A 11 4.99 3.56 -0.08
CA CYS A 11 4.00 4.23 0.76
C CYS A 11 3.54 3.33 1.93
N ILE A 12 2.87 2.22 1.65
CA ILE A 12 2.36 1.29 2.68
C ILE A 12 3.52 0.67 3.47
N GLY A 13 4.61 0.30 2.77
CA GLY A 13 5.76 -0.35 3.38
C GLY A 13 6.42 0.49 4.47
N SER A 14 6.55 1.79 4.28
CA SER A 14 7.13 2.68 5.29
C SER A 14 6.29 2.74 6.57
N TRP A 15 4.96 2.71 6.47
CA TRP A 15 4.06 2.67 7.61
C TRP A 15 4.05 1.31 8.30
N VAL A 16 4.18 0.22 7.55
CA VAL A 16 4.38 -1.12 8.13
C VAL A 16 5.67 -1.16 8.96
N VAL A 17 6.79 -0.68 8.41
CA VAL A 17 8.08 -0.61 9.13
C VAL A 17 7.95 0.23 10.39
N LYS A 18 7.37 1.43 10.29
CA LYS A 18 7.12 2.31 11.44
C LYS A 18 6.36 1.57 12.54
N SER A 19 5.21 0.98 12.20
CA SER A 19 4.33 0.32 13.17
C SER A 19 4.99 -0.88 13.84
N LEU A 20 5.77 -1.69 13.10
CA LEU A 20 6.51 -2.83 13.65
C LEU A 20 7.62 -2.36 14.60
N ILE A 21 8.39 -1.35 14.24
CA ILE A 21 9.46 -0.80 15.08
C ILE A 21 8.90 -0.18 16.36
N GLU A 22 7.80 0.59 16.29
CA GLU A 22 7.12 1.16 17.46
C GLU A 22 6.54 0.08 18.38
N ARG A 23 6.11 -1.04 17.83
CA ARG A 23 5.66 -2.22 18.59
C ARG A 23 6.82 -2.98 19.26
N GLY A 24 8.06 -2.69 18.90
CA GLY A 24 9.25 -3.33 19.46
C GLY A 24 9.73 -4.57 18.69
N ASP A 25 9.26 -4.77 17.47
CA ASP A 25 9.68 -5.88 16.61
C ASP A 25 11.02 -5.61 15.90
N GLU A 26 11.64 -6.67 15.42
CA GLU A 26 12.82 -6.59 14.55
C GLU A 26 12.40 -6.58 13.09
N VAL A 27 12.91 -5.61 12.33
CA VAL A 27 12.52 -5.40 10.94
C VAL A 27 13.74 -5.37 10.04
N THR A 28 13.74 -6.26 9.05
CA THR A 28 14.64 -6.20 7.91
C THR A 28 13.88 -5.65 6.71
N VAL A 29 14.36 -4.55 6.18
CA VAL A 29 13.85 -3.90 4.96
C VAL A 29 14.63 -4.47 3.78
N PHE A 30 13.90 -4.94 2.76
CA PHE A 30 14.47 -5.36 1.48
C PHE A 30 13.89 -4.50 0.36
N ASP A 31 14.75 -3.71 -0.29
CA ASP A 31 14.34 -2.84 -1.37
C ASP A 31 15.48 -2.68 -2.40
N ARG A 32 15.15 -2.17 -3.60
CA ARG A 32 16.10 -2.01 -4.71
C ARG A 32 17.18 -0.96 -4.45
N SER A 33 16.89 0.01 -3.62
CA SER A 33 17.82 1.08 -3.22
C SER A 33 17.72 1.35 -1.72
N ARG A 34 18.69 2.09 -1.18
CA ARG A 34 18.61 2.59 0.21
C ARG A 34 18.13 4.04 0.20
N ASP A 35 16.85 4.24 -0.14
CA ASP A 35 16.20 5.55 -0.08
C ASP A 35 15.27 5.62 1.14
N ALA A 36 15.80 6.09 2.25
CA ALA A 36 15.06 6.15 3.52
C ALA A 36 14.12 7.36 3.65
N ARG A 37 14.00 8.24 2.65
CA ARG A 37 13.23 9.51 2.75
C ARG A 37 11.81 9.32 3.28
N ARG A 38 11.09 8.28 2.83
CA ARG A 38 9.73 8.02 3.31
C ARG A 38 9.69 7.53 4.74
N LEU A 39 10.68 6.74 5.17
CA LEU A 39 10.82 6.33 6.57
C LEU A 39 11.16 7.54 7.44
N GLU A 40 12.12 8.37 7.01
CA GLU A 40 12.50 9.61 7.70
C GLU A 40 11.33 10.58 7.85
N ALA A 41 10.42 10.63 6.86
CA ALA A 41 9.25 11.50 6.92
C ALA A 41 8.28 11.14 8.06
N ILE A 42 8.28 9.89 8.55
CA ILE A 42 7.27 9.41 9.53
C ILE A 42 7.88 8.79 10.79
N MET A 43 9.18 8.53 10.84
CA MET A 43 9.88 7.91 11.97
C MET A 43 10.84 8.90 12.65
N SER A 44 11.18 8.64 13.91
CA SER A 44 12.29 9.30 14.58
C SER A 44 13.63 8.73 14.13
N GLN A 45 14.72 9.47 14.29
CA GLN A 45 16.07 8.98 13.97
C GLN A 45 16.43 7.74 14.79
N VAL A 46 16.05 7.72 16.08
CA VAL A 46 16.29 6.60 16.99
C VAL A 46 15.58 5.32 16.50
N ASP A 47 14.34 5.44 16.03
CA ASP A 47 13.61 4.30 15.50
C ASP A 47 14.18 3.82 14.17
N LEU A 48 14.63 4.75 13.33
CA LEU A 48 15.24 4.43 12.04
C LEU A 48 16.56 3.65 12.18
N GLU A 49 17.34 3.93 13.22
CA GLU A 49 18.59 3.21 13.54
C GLU A 49 18.34 1.73 13.91
N ARG A 50 17.13 1.38 14.32
CA ARG A 50 16.72 -0.01 14.62
C ARG A 50 16.35 -0.82 13.38
N VAL A 51 16.22 -0.17 12.22
CA VAL A 51 15.84 -0.82 10.96
C VAL A 51 17.09 -1.41 10.28
N ARG A 52 17.05 -2.69 9.97
CA ARG A 52 18.10 -3.34 9.17
C ARG A 52 17.78 -3.19 7.69
N PHE A 53 18.62 -2.50 6.94
CA PHE A 53 18.47 -2.31 5.50
C PHE A 53 19.29 -3.34 4.71
N VAL A 54 18.63 -4.00 3.76
CA VAL A 54 19.24 -4.87 2.75
C VAL A 54 18.82 -4.38 1.37
N THR A 55 19.79 -4.11 0.51
CA THR A 55 19.53 -3.72 -0.87
C THR A 55 19.58 -4.94 -1.77
N GLY A 56 18.56 -5.12 -2.63
CA GLY A 56 18.49 -6.22 -3.58
C GLY A 56 17.33 -6.08 -4.55
N ASP A 57 17.38 -6.83 -5.64
CA ASP A 57 16.32 -6.88 -6.63
C ASP A 57 15.40 -8.07 -6.33
N ILE A 58 14.08 -7.80 -6.27
CA ILE A 58 13.08 -8.84 -6.01
C ILE A 58 13.00 -9.88 -7.14
N THR A 59 13.50 -9.55 -8.33
CA THR A 59 13.58 -10.46 -9.46
C THR A 59 14.72 -11.48 -9.36
N ASP A 60 15.66 -11.28 -8.43
CA ASP A 60 16.72 -12.23 -8.12
C ASP A 60 16.33 -13.14 -6.95
N GLY A 61 15.83 -14.33 -7.27
CA GLY A 61 15.37 -15.31 -6.26
C GLY A 61 16.46 -15.78 -5.29
N ALA A 62 17.74 -15.80 -5.71
CA ALA A 62 18.85 -16.19 -4.84
C ALA A 62 19.10 -15.11 -3.78
N VAL A 63 19.04 -13.83 -4.17
CA VAL A 63 19.19 -12.70 -3.26
C VAL A 63 18.01 -12.63 -2.28
N VAL A 64 16.77 -12.83 -2.75
CA VAL A 64 15.57 -12.88 -1.89
C VAL A 64 15.71 -13.96 -0.83
N ARG A 65 16.06 -15.20 -1.25
CA ARG A 65 16.22 -16.33 -0.34
C ARG A 65 17.33 -16.08 0.68
N SER A 66 18.53 -15.65 0.23
CA SER A 66 19.65 -15.42 1.13
C SER A 66 19.36 -14.30 2.14
N THR A 67 18.61 -13.26 1.73
CA THR A 67 18.18 -12.19 2.64
C THR A 67 17.24 -12.73 3.73
N LEU A 68 16.26 -13.55 3.35
CA LEU A 68 15.32 -14.17 4.29
C LEU A 68 16.04 -15.07 5.30
N GLU A 69 16.97 -15.89 4.83
CA GLU A 69 17.78 -16.78 5.67
C GLU A 69 18.65 -15.98 6.65
N GLN A 70 19.38 -14.96 6.18
CA GLN A 70 20.28 -14.14 7.00
C GLN A 70 19.56 -13.21 7.97
N SER A 71 18.33 -12.79 7.66
CA SER A 71 17.52 -11.97 8.57
C SER A 71 16.88 -12.76 9.68
N SER A 72 16.87 -14.09 9.61
CA SER A 72 16.13 -14.96 10.53
C SER A 72 14.67 -14.56 10.69
N SER A 73 14.09 -13.97 9.63
CA SER A 73 12.70 -13.52 9.64
C SER A 73 11.76 -14.70 9.63
N SER A 74 10.76 -14.68 10.51
CA SER A 74 9.70 -15.71 10.58
C SER A 74 8.41 -15.27 9.89
N ARG A 75 8.32 -14.01 9.49
CA ARG A 75 7.16 -13.38 8.87
C ARG A 75 7.60 -12.54 7.67
N VAL A 76 6.81 -12.59 6.60
CA VAL A 76 7.10 -11.85 5.36
C VAL A 76 5.92 -10.96 5.00
N ILE A 77 6.19 -9.67 4.83
CA ILE A 77 5.24 -8.69 4.29
C ILE A 77 5.77 -8.23 2.93
N HIS A 78 5.16 -8.73 1.86
CA HIS A 78 5.62 -8.50 0.50
C HIS A 78 4.81 -7.37 -0.17
N LEU A 79 5.43 -6.20 -0.28
CA LEU A 79 4.85 -4.98 -0.85
C LEU A 79 5.62 -4.48 -2.08
N ALA A 80 6.74 -5.13 -2.44
CA ALA A 80 7.50 -4.76 -3.64
C ALA A 80 6.63 -4.96 -4.89
N GLY A 81 6.56 -3.92 -5.72
CA GLY A 81 5.79 -3.96 -6.95
C GLY A 81 5.85 -2.65 -7.72
N LEU A 82 5.68 -2.73 -9.03
CA LEU A 82 5.53 -1.59 -9.92
C LEU A 82 4.04 -1.26 -10.07
N GLN A 83 3.70 0.02 -10.11
CA GLN A 83 2.33 0.51 -10.17
C GLN A 83 1.80 0.64 -11.60
N VAL A 84 0.49 0.94 -11.74
CA VAL A 84 -0.22 1.03 -13.03
C VAL A 84 0.53 1.84 -14.08
N PRO A 85 1.02 3.09 -13.81
CA PRO A 85 1.69 3.86 -14.85
C PRO A 85 2.93 3.16 -15.41
N THR A 86 3.76 2.59 -14.55
CA THR A 86 4.98 1.87 -14.95
C THR A 86 4.66 0.60 -15.72
N CYS A 87 3.70 -0.21 -15.23
CA CYS A 87 3.27 -1.43 -15.90
C CYS A 87 2.62 -1.16 -17.28
N LYS A 88 2.03 0.02 -17.48
CA LYS A 88 1.49 0.44 -18.77
C LYS A 88 2.60 0.77 -19.77
N VAL A 89 3.68 1.43 -19.31
CA VAL A 89 4.81 1.82 -20.16
C VAL A 89 5.72 0.63 -20.47
N ASP A 90 6.01 -0.20 -19.47
CA ASP A 90 6.83 -1.39 -19.61
C ASP A 90 6.16 -2.61 -18.92
N PRO A 91 5.29 -3.33 -19.65
CA PRO A 91 4.60 -4.48 -19.08
C PRO A 91 5.53 -5.67 -18.81
N ILE A 92 6.68 -5.76 -19.49
CA ILE A 92 7.67 -6.82 -19.25
C ILE A 92 8.35 -6.59 -17.89
N ALA A 93 8.89 -5.40 -17.65
CA ALA A 93 9.41 -5.04 -16.33
C ALA A 93 8.33 -5.17 -15.25
N GLY A 94 7.07 -4.79 -15.57
CA GLY A 94 5.92 -5.00 -14.72
C GLY A 94 5.74 -6.47 -14.32
N ALA A 95 5.76 -7.39 -15.28
CA ALA A 95 5.64 -8.83 -15.05
C ALA A 95 6.81 -9.38 -14.22
N MET A 96 8.04 -8.99 -14.57
CA MET A 96 9.23 -9.44 -13.84
C MET A 96 9.18 -9.05 -12.36
N VAL A 97 8.83 -7.82 -12.05
CA VAL A 97 8.78 -7.37 -10.64
C VAL A 97 7.53 -7.89 -9.94
N ASN A 98 6.33 -7.73 -10.55
CA ASN A 98 5.08 -8.05 -9.87
C ASN A 98 4.76 -9.54 -9.85
N VAL A 99 5.13 -10.32 -10.86
CA VAL A 99 4.82 -11.76 -10.92
C VAL A 99 6.03 -12.58 -10.54
N VAL A 100 7.14 -12.47 -11.26
CA VAL A 100 8.34 -13.26 -10.99
C VAL A 100 8.90 -12.91 -9.60
N GLY A 101 8.96 -11.63 -9.24
CA GLY A 101 9.37 -11.20 -7.90
C GLY A 101 8.51 -11.79 -6.78
N THR A 102 7.18 -11.85 -6.97
CA THR A 102 6.27 -12.49 -6.01
C THR A 102 6.52 -14.00 -5.92
N LEU A 103 6.72 -14.68 -7.06
CA LEU A 103 7.08 -16.10 -7.08
C LEU A 103 8.39 -16.36 -6.35
N ASN A 104 9.41 -15.51 -6.50
CA ASN A 104 10.67 -15.62 -5.77
C ASN A 104 10.47 -15.55 -4.26
N VAL A 105 9.55 -14.70 -3.79
CA VAL A 105 9.20 -14.63 -2.35
C VAL A 105 8.51 -15.92 -1.90
N PHE A 106 7.52 -16.43 -2.63
CA PHE A 106 6.85 -17.70 -2.32
C PHE A 106 7.84 -18.87 -2.32
N GLU A 107 8.75 -18.94 -3.29
CA GLU A 107 9.79 -19.98 -3.34
C GLU A 107 10.77 -19.90 -2.17
N ALA A 108 11.17 -18.69 -1.77
CA ALA A 108 12.04 -18.52 -0.61
C ALA A 108 11.32 -18.95 0.68
N VAL A 109 10.05 -18.56 0.86
CA VAL A 109 9.21 -19.00 1.99
C VAL A 109 9.10 -20.54 2.02
N ARG A 110 8.81 -21.16 0.86
CA ARG A 110 8.73 -22.62 0.72
C ARG A 110 10.03 -23.33 1.08
N GLN A 111 11.14 -22.89 0.51
CA GLN A 111 12.46 -23.52 0.70
C GLN A 111 12.97 -23.40 2.12
N LEU A 112 12.62 -22.34 2.84
CA LEU A 112 13.01 -22.12 4.22
C LEU A 112 11.97 -22.67 5.24
N GLY A 113 10.87 -23.24 4.77
CA GLY A 113 9.82 -23.79 5.64
C GLY A 113 9.12 -22.74 6.50
N LEU A 114 9.07 -21.48 6.04
CA LEU A 114 8.47 -20.39 6.79
C LEU A 114 6.95 -20.45 6.72
N GLN A 115 6.32 -19.93 7.76
CA GLN A 115 4.87 -19.74 7.84
C GLN A 115 4.61 -18.23 8.06
N GLY A 116 3.56 -17.70 7.47
CA GLY A 116 3.21 -16.29 7.63
C GLY A 116 3.76 -15.43 6.50
N LEU A 117 2.97 -15.37 5.44
CA LEU A 117 3.18 -14.51 4.28
C LEU A 117 1.93 -13.67 4.02
N VAL A 118 2.09 -12.35 3.97
CA VAL A 118 1.08 -11.44 3.43
C VAL A 118 1.66 -10.70 2.23
N TYR A 119 0.86 -10.49 1.20
CA TYR A 119 1.30 -9.79 -0.01
C TYR A 119 0.25 -8.78 -0.50
N ALA A 120 0.73 -7.74 -1.19
CA ALA A 120 -0.15 -6.75 -1.78
C ALA A 120 -0.76 -7.27 -3.08
N SER A 121 -2.07 -7.57 -3.06
CA SER A 121 -2.94 -7.56 -4.23
C SER A 121 -3.45 -6.13 -4.46
N SER A 122 -4.61 -5.93 -5.06
CA SER A 122 -5.19 -4.62 -5.35
C SER A 122 -6.64 -4.74 -5.77
N ALA A 123 -7.47 -3.75 -5.49
CA ALA A 123 -8.80 -3.62 -6.08
C ALA A 123 -8.80 -3.54 -7.62
N ALA A 124 -7.65 -3.23 -8.23
CA ALA A 124 -7.48 -3.25 -9.69
C ALA A 124 -7.71 -4.63 -10.34
N VAL A 125 -7.86 -5.70 -9.55
CA VAL A 125 -8.25 -7.03 -10.04
C VAL A 125 -9.70 -7.08 -10.51
N TYR A 126 -10.58 -6.21 -9.97
CA TYR A 126 -12.01 -6.25 -10.30
C TYR A 126 -12.34 -5.63 -11.65
N GLY A 127 -11.62 -4.57 -12.06
CA GLY A 127 -12.09 -3.71 -13.12
C GLY A 127 -13.31 -2.89 -12.69
N PHE A 128 -14.13 -2.48 -13.63
CA PHE A 128 -15.41 -1.82 -13.34
C PHE A 128 -16.43 -2.86 -12.87
N SER A 129 -17.21 -2.54 -11.84
CA SER A 129 -18.30 -3.39 -11.35
C SER A 129 -19.57 -2.55 -11.17
N GLU A 130 -20.72 -3.14 -11.53
CA GLU A 130 -22.04 -2.60 -11.22
C GLU A 130 -22.55 -3.13 -9.87
N ASP A 131 -22.03 -4.28 -9.41
CA ASP A 131 -22.37 -4.90 -8.13
C ASP A 131 -21.51 -4.31 -7.02
N GLU A 132 -22.02 -3.30 -6.33
CA GLU A 132 -21.28 -2.60 -5.28
C GLU A 132 -22.10 -2.47 -3.98
N PRO A 133 -21.44 -2.54 -2.79
CA PRO A 133 -20.00 -2.75 -2.58
C PRO A 133 -19.54 -4.15 -2.99
N VAL A 134 -18.39 -4.24 -3.66
CA VAL A 134 -17.86 -5.53 -4.11
C VAL A 134 -17.30 -6.33 -2.94
N ASP A 135 -17.61 -7.62 -2.91
CA ASP A 135 -16.95 -8.61 -2.05
C ASP A 135 -15.89 -9.42 -2.83
N GLU A 136 -15.24 -10.37 -2.16
CA GLU A 136 -14.17 -11.15 -2.75
C GLU A 136 -14.64 -12.16 -3.81
N ASP A 137 -15.93 -12.48 -3.84
CA ASP A 137 -16.54 -13.45 -4.77
C ASP A 137 -16.95 -12.82 -6.11
N VAL A 138 -16.96 -11.47 -6.19
CA VAL A 138 -17.23 -10.76 -7.45
C VAL A 138 -16.17 -11.10 -8.49
N ALA A 139 -16.61 -11.27 -9.74
CA ALA A 139 -15.73 -11.62 -10.87
C ALA A 139 -14.58 -10.61 -11.02
N CYS A 140 -13.37 -11.13 -11.16
CA CYS A 140 -12.18 -10.31 -11.36
C CYS A 140 -11.95 -10.12 -12.86
N GLU A 141 -12.18 -8.91 -13.38
CA GLU A 141 -12.03 -8.53 -14.79
C GLU A 141 -11.04 -7.34 -14.93
N PRO A 142 -9.75 -7.54 -14.61
CA PRO A 142 -8.79 -6.46 -14.61
C PRO A 142 -8.60 -5.82 -15.98
N THR A 143 -8.62 -4.50 -16.05
CA THR A 143 -8.47 -3.71 -17.28
C THR A 143 -7.06 -3.17 -17.50
N THR A 144 -6.13 -3.50 -16.59
CA THR A 144 -4.73 -3.06 -16.67
C THR A 144 -3.76 -4.23 -16.50
N HIS A 145 -2.56 -4.15 -17.08
CA HIS A 145 -1.50 -5.14 -16.83
C HIS A 145 -1.22 -5.32 -15.34
N TYR A 146 -1.19 -4.22 -14.58
CA TYR A 146 -1.03 -4.27 -13.13
C TYR A 146 -2.10 -5.12 -12.44
N GLY A 147 -3.38 -4.90 -12.77
CA GLY A 147 -4.49 -5.69 -12.22
C GLY A 147 -4.37 -7.18 -12.59
N VAL A 148 -4.01 -7.47 -13.86
CA VAL A 148 -3.74 -8.85 -14.32
C VAL A 148 -2.62 -9.49 -13.49
N PHE A 149 -1.51 -8.79 -13.27
CA PHE A 149 -0.40 -9.31 -12.47
C PHE A 149 -0.80 -9.58 -11.01
N LYS A 150 -1.59 -8.69 -10.41
CA LYS A 150 -2.10 -8.90 -9.05
C LYS A 150 -3.04 -10.11 -8.99
N ARG A 151 -3.95 -10.25 -9.96
CA ARG A 151 -4.83 -11.43 -10.05
C ARG A 151 -4.04 -12.73 -10.26
N THR A 152 -2.98 -12.70 -11.07
CA THR A 152 -2.07 -13.84 -11.26
C THR A 152 -1.44 -14.28 -9.94
N ASN A 153 -1.03 -13.33 -9.10
CA ASN A 153 -0.43 -13.64 -7.79
C ASN A 153 -1.42 -14.30 -6.84
N GLU A 154 -2.69 -13.93 -6.87
CA GLU A 154 -3.75 -14.60 -6.10
C GLU A 154 -3.93 -16.06 -6.54
N GLY A 155 -3.86 -16.31 -7.86
CA GLY A 155 -3.86 -17.66 -8.42
C GLY A 155 -2.64 -18.48 -7.99
N ASN A 156 -1.43 -17.89 -8.07
CA ASN A 156 -0.20 -18.51 -7.60
C ASN A 156 -0.25 -18.86 -6.11
N ALA A 157 -0.70 -17.94 -5.27
CA ALA A 157 -0.86 -18.16 -3.83
C ALA A 157 -1.73 -19.40 -3.53
N ARG A 158 -2.84 -19.54 -4.26
CA ARG A 158 -3.70 -20.72 -4.15
C ARG A 158 -2.97 -22.01 -4.54
N VAL A 159 -2.19 -22.01 -5.60
CA VAL A 159 -1.40 -23.19 -6.04
C VAL A 159 -0.33 -23.52 -4.99
N TYR A 160 0.38 -22.53 -4.42
CA TYR A 160 1.34 -22.78 -3.36
C TYR A 160 0.72 -23.39 -2.10
N PHE A 161 -0.51 -23.02 -1.78
CA PHE A 161 -1.24 -23.67 -0.68
C PHE A 161 -1.62 -25.11 -1.02
N LEU A 162 -2.18 -25.36 -2.21
CA LEU A 162 -2.61 -26.70 -2.64
C LEU A 162 -1.45 -27.69 -2.76
N ASP A 163 -0.32 -27.26 -3.31
CA ASP A 163 0.81 -28.13 -3.61
C ASP A 163 1.80 -28.25 -2.43
N HIS A 164 1.89 -27.22 -1.60
CA HIS A 164 2.93 -27.12 -0.58
C HIS A 164 2.44 -26.74 0.82
N GLY A 165 1.14 -26.51 1.02
CA GLY A 165 0.58 -26.11 2.31
C GLY A 165 1.00 -24.71 2.79
N ILE A 166 1.48 -23.83 1.88
CA ILE A 166 1.93 -22.49 2.24
C ILE A 166 0.72 -21.59 2.39
N SER A 167 0.42 -21.24 3.64
CA SER A 167 -0.63 -20.27 3.96
C SER A 167 -0.19 -18.85 3.63
N SER A 168 -1.11 -18.07 3.06
CA SER A 168 -0.85 -16.68 2.72
C SER A 168 -2.12 -15.83 2.67
N VAL A 169 -1.95 -14.51 2.82
CA VAL A 169 -3.04 -13.54 2.69
C VAL A 169 -2.68 -12.49 1.63
N GLY A 170 -3.50 -12.35 0.60
CA GLY A 170 -3.47 -11.24 -0.35
C GLY A 170 -4.43 -10.14 0.09
N LEU A 171 -3.98 -8.90 0.18
CA LEU A 171 -4.86 -7.77 0.48
C LEU A 171 -5.09 -6.91 -0.76
N ARG A 172 -6.33 -6.47 -0.95
CA ARG A 172 -6.80 -5.64 -2.08
C ARG A 172 -7.08 -4.19 -1.63
N PRO A 173 -6.05 -3.36 -1.40
CA PRO A 173 -6.28 -1.93 -1.19
C PRO A 173 -6.77 -1.24 -2.46
N LEU A 174 -7.53 -0.12 -2.30
CA LEU A 174 -8.02 0.72 -3.39
C LEU A 174 -7.32 2.09 -3.38
N THR A 175 -7.96 3.15 -2.88
CA THR A 175 -7.38 4.48 -2.85
C THR A 175 -6.74 4.75 -1.49
N VAL A 176 -5.51 4.27 -1.33
CA VAL A 176 -4.73 4.57 -0.12
C VAL A 176 -4.28 6.03 -0.15
N TYR A 177 -4.49 6.75 0.96
CA TYR A 177 -4.04 8.13 1.16
C TYR A 177 -3.25 8.28 2.47
N GLY A 178 -2.50 9.36 2.58
CA GLY A 178 -1.68 9.68 3.74
C GLY A 178 -0.23 9.96 3.37
N VAL A 179 0.58 10.34 4.36
CA VAL A 179 2.00 10.69 4.13
C VAL A 179 2.73 9.57 3.39
N ASN A 180 3.56 9.94 2.43
CA ASN A 180 4.29 9.06 1.50
C ASN A 180 3.48 8.52 0.30
N ARG A 181 2.20 8.90 0.15
CA ARG A 181 1.44 8.58 -1.07
C ARG A 181 1.70 9.65 -2.14
N ASP A 182 2.86 9.62 -2.75
CA ASP A 182 3.41 10.60 -3.70
C ASP A 182 3.39 10.13 -5.17
N THR A 183 3.13 8.84 -5.42
CA THR A 183 3.11 8.25 -6.76
C THR A 183 1.90 7.34 -6.96
N GLY A 184 1.57 7.09 -8.24
CA GLY A 184 0.47 6.21 -8.65
C GLY A 184 -0.79 6.97 -9.08
N LEU A 185 -1.70 6.24 -9.73
CA LEU A 185 -2.91 6.81 -10.34
C LEU A 185 -3.79 7.58 -9.35
N THR A 186 -3.86 7.14 -8.09
CA THR A 186 -4.71 7.70 -7.04
C THR A 186 -3.94 8.50 -5.99
N SER A 187 -2.75 9.04 -6.33
CA SER A 187 -1.95 9.82 -5.38
C SER A 187 -2.39 11.29 -5.26
N ASP A 188 -3.15 11.79 -6.21
CA ASP A 188 -3.51 13.22 -6.28
C ASP A 188 -4.20 13.77 -5.03
N PRO A 189 -5.10 13.07 -4.32
CA PRO A 189 -5.68 13.59 -3.06
C PRO A 189 -4.61 13.86 -1.99
N THR A 190 -3.61 12.99 -1.85
CA THR A 190 -2.50 13.23 -0.89
C THR A 190 -1.60 14.39 -1.35
N LYS A 191 -1.32 14.49 -2.66
CA LYS A 191 -0.59 15.63 -3.23
C LYS A 191 -1.36 16.93 -3.02
N ALA A 192 -2.69 16.91 -3.19
CA ALA A 192 -3.57 18.05 -2.91
C ALA A 192 -3.48 18.52 -1.45
N MET A 193 -3.49 17.58 -0.49
CA MET A 193 -3.28 17.89 0.94
C MET A 193 -1.92 18.59 1.17
N LYS A 194 -0.86 18.08 0.54
CA LYS A 194 0.49 18.68 0.61
C LYS A 194 0.51 20.07 -0.01
N ALA A 195 -0.08 20.24 -1.18
CA ALA A 195 -0.16 21.53 -1.88
C ALA A 195 -0.97 22.57 -1.06
N ALA A 196 -2.09 22.15 -0.47
CA ALA A 196 -2.92 23.01 0.37
C ALA A 196 -2.15 23.53 1.61
N VAL A 197 -1.35 22.68 2.27
CA VAL A 197 -0.45 23.11 3.36
C VAL A 197 0.56 24.15 2.91
N LEU A 198 1.04 24.03 1.67
CA LEU A 198 1.98 24.98 1.05
C LEU A 198 1.29 26.22 0.45
N LYS A 199 -0.04 26.35 0.56
CA LYS A 199 -0.86 27.39 -0.05
C LYS A 199 -0.68 27.44 -1.59
N ARG A 200 -0.50 26.28 -2.22
CA ARG A 200 -0.36 26.12 -3.68
C ARG A 200 -1.64 25.54 -4.27
N PRO A 201 -2.13 26.03 -5.42
CA PRO A 201 -3.24 25.38 -6.12
C PRO A 201 -2.85 23.98 -6.59
N PHE A 202 -3.81 23.06 -6.55
CA PHE A 202 -3.64 21.70 -7.05
C PHE A 202 -4.93 21.19 -7.69
N HIS A 203 -4.81 20.43 -8.79
CA HIS A 203 -5.94 19.81 -9.46
C HIS A 203 -5.87 18.29 -9.37
N ILE A 204 -6.86 17.68 -8.70
CA ILE A 204 -7.01 16.22 -8.65
C ILE A 204 -7.53 15.77 -10.03
N ARG A 205 -6.77 14.94 -10.74
CA ARG A 205 -6.96 14.60 -12.17
C ARG A 205 -7.97 13.47 -12.40
N PHE A 206 -8.84 13.18 -11.46
CA PHE A 206 -9.94 12.22 -11.59
C PHE A 206 -11.18 12.69 -10.83
N SER A 207 -12.32 12.08 -11.14
CA SER A 207 -13.61 12.36 -10.51
C SER A 207 -14.32 11.06 -10.07
N GLY A 208 -15.59 11.17 -9.75
CA GLY A 208 -16.41 10.03 -9.35
C GLY A 208 -16.30 9.72 -7.87
N VAL A 209 -16.60 8.49 -7.51
CA VAL A 209 -16.59 7.96 -6.14
C VAL A 209 -15.43 6.99 -6.00
N THR A 210 -14.80 6.92 -4.84
CA THR A 210 -13.79 5.90 -4.52
C THR A 210 -13.72 5.64 -3.02
N ASP A 211 -13.23 4.48 -2.65
CA ASP A 211 -13.00 4.08 -1.26
C ASP A 211 -11.63 4.60 -0.81
N PHE A 212 -11.63 5.57 0.09
CA PHE A 212 -10.44 6.19 0.65
C PHE A 212 -9.96 5.44 1.89
N GLN A 213 -8.75 4.90 1.84
CA GLN A 213 -8.16 4.07 2.88
C GLN A 213 -6.95 4.76 3.51
N TYR A 214 -7.02 5.04 4.81
CA TYR A 214 -5.90 5.67 5.49
C TYR A 214 -4.70 4.72 5.56
N VAL A 215 -3.52 5.21 5.21
CA VAL A 215 -2.32 4.38 5.05
C VAL A 215 -1.89 3.67 6.33
N ALA A 216 -2.10 4.27 7.50
CA ALA A 216 -1.78 3.62 8.78
C ALA A 216 -2.70 2.43 9.05
N ASP A 217 -4.01 2.54 8.74
CA ASP A 217 -4.98 1.44 8.88
C ASP A 217 -4.68 0.33 7.88
N THR A 218 -4.33 0.71 6.64
CA THR A 218 -3.87 -0.25 5.62
C THR A 218 -2.64 -1.02 6.11
N ALA A 219 -1.63 -0.35 6.65
CA ALA A 219 -0.43 -0.98 7.20
C ALA A 219 -0.75 -1.92 8.36
N ALA A 220 -1.65 -1.50 9.26
CA ALA A 220 -2.09 -2.33 10.39
C ALA A 220 -2.81 -3.60 9.91
N ALA A 221 -3.59 -3.54 8.83
CA ALA A 221 -4.24 -4.71 8.23
C ALA A 221 -3.20 -5.74 7.72
N PHE A 222 -2.13 -5.28 7.03
CA PHE A 222 -1.04 -6.18 6.61
C PHE A 222 -0.37 -6.86 7.80
N ILE A 223 -0.08 -6.12 8.86
CA ILE A 223 0.54 -6.66 10.08
C ILE A 223 -0.41 -7.66 10.76
N ALA A 224 -1.68 -7.32 10.93
CA ALA A 224 -2.66 -8.20 11.56
C ALA A 224 -2.83 -9.52 10.79
N CYS A 225 -2.82 -9.47 9.45
CA CYS A 225 -2.93 -10.65 8.61
C CYS A 225 -1.71 -11.58 8.73
N VAL A 226 -0.50 -11.03 8.70
CA VAL A 226 0.71 -11.86 8.81
C VAL A 226 0.90 -12.43 10.23
N ASP A 227 0.45 -11.70 11.25
CA ASP A 227 0.50 -12.16 12.64
C ASP A 227 -0.52 -13.28 12.90
N LYS A 228 -1.75 -13.11 12.39
CA LYS A 228 -2.81 -14.11 12.51
C LYS A 228 -2.51 -15.37 11.71
N ASN A 229 -1.93 -15.20 10.54
CA ASN A 229 -1.55 -16.28 9.62
C ASN A 229 -2.62 -17.36 9.48
N PRO A 230 -3.83 -17.05 9.01
CA PRO A 230 -4.90 -18.03 8.86
C PRO A 230 -4.48 -19.11 7.87
N GLU A 231 -4.84 -20.37 8.16
CA GLU A 231 -4.56 -21.50 7.27
C GLU A 231 -5.32 -21.32 5.96
N GLY A 232 -4.59 -21.42 4.84
CA GLY A 232 -5.16 -21.29 3.51
C GLY A 232 -4.52 -20.18 2.67
N ALA A 233 -4.97 -20.08 1.43
CA ALA A 233 -4.65 -18.96 0.55
C ALA A 233 -5.85 -18.00 0.54
N HIS A 234 -5.81 -17.00 1.40
CA HIS A 234 -6.89 -16.04 1.54
C HIS A 234 -6.62 -14.79 0.69
N VAL A 235 -7.71 -14.18 0.23
CA VAL A 235 -7.68 -12.85 -0.37
C VAL A 235 -8.75 -12.03 0.31
N PHE A 236 -8.43 -10.79 0.71
CA PHE A 236 -9.39 -9.91 1.37
C PHE A 236 -9.37 -8.51 0.79
N ASN A 237 -10.55 -7.93 0.70
CA ASN A 237 -10.73 -6.51 0.46
C ASN A 237 -10.36 -5.71 1.72
N LEU A 238 -9.90 -4.48 1.50
CA LEU A 238 -9.82 -3.45 2.53
C LEU A 238 -10.88 -2.39 2.25
N HIS A 239 -11.46 -1.84 3.31
CA HIS A 239 -12.43 -0.76 3.24
C HIS A 239 -12.00 0.41 4.14
N GLY A 240 -12.24 1.63 3.66
CA GLY A 240 -12.11 2.88 4.41
C GLY A 240 -13.44 3.63 4.41
N GLU A 241 -13.48 4.79 3.75
CA GLU A 241 -14.73 5.51 3.51
C GLU A 241 -14.95 5.72 2.01
N THR A 242 -16.10 5.30 1.50
CA THR A 242 -16.50 5.48 0.11
C THR A 242 -17.19 6.83 -0.05
N VAL A 243 -16.49 7.79 -0.65
CA VAL A 243 -17.01 9.15 -0.86
C VAL A 243 -16.70 9.68 -2.25
N PRO A 244 -17.47 10.67 -2.75
CA PRO A 244 -17.10 11.41 -3.96
C PRO A 244 -15.76 12.15 -3.83
N VAL A 245 -15.01 12.27 -4.91
CA VAL A 245 -13.78 13.08 -4.97
C VAL A 245 -14.07 14.56 -4.66
N ALA A 246 -15.27 15.04 -4.95
CA ALA A 246 -15.75 16.37 -4.55
C ALA A 246 -15.64 16.59 -3.05
N GLU A 247 -16.10 15.61 -2.25
CA GLU A 247 -16.12 15.71 -0.79
C GLU A 247 -14.70 15.79 -0.19
N ILE A 248 -13.75 15.01 -0.70
CA ILE A 248 -12.37 15.11 -0.22
C ILE A 248 -11.73 16.44 -0.66
N SER A 249 -12.06 16.97 -1.84
CA SER A 249 -11.60 18.30 -2.30
C SER A 249 -12.11 19.40 -1.36
N GLU A 250 -13.40 19.41 -1.05
CA GLU A 250 -14.02 20.34 -0.10
C GLU A 250 -13.41 20.22 1.30
N MET A 251 -13.20 18.99 1.77
CA MET A 251 -12.59 18.71 3.06
C MET A 251 -11.16 19.28 3.14
N ILE A 252 -10.32 19.07 2.11
CA ILE A 252 -8.97 19.61 2.08
C ILE A 252 -9.00 21.14 2.08
N ASN A 253 -9.86 21.76 1.27
CA ASN A 253 -10.03 23.22 1.25
C ASN A 253 -10.47 23.77 2.60
N SER A 254 -11.40 23.09 3.31
CA SER A 254 -11.86 23.51 4.63
C SER A 254 -10.80 23.42 5.72
N LEU A 255 -9.81 22.56 5.56
CA LEU A 255 -8.70 22.33 6.47
C LEU A 255 -7.43 23.11 6.09
N ALA A 256 -7.43 23.75 4.92
CA ALA A 256 -6.30 24.53 4.44
C ALA A 256 -6.09 25.78 5.32
N PRO A 257 -4.84 26.11 5.68
CA PRO A 257 -4.56 27.26 6.54
C PRO A 257 -4.80 28.59 5.80
N ASP A 258 -5.67 29.46 6.34
CA ASP A 258 -5.87 30.86 5.96
C ASP A 258 -5.93 31.13 4.43
N SER A 259 -6.70 30.32 3.71
CA SER A 259 -6.90 30.51 2.29
C SER A 259 -8.27 31.17 2.03
N GLU A 260 -8.26 32.37 1.45
CA GLU A 260 -9.47 33.03 0.94
C GLU A 260 -9.92 32.45 -0.41
N GLN A 261 -9.11 31.59 -1.02
CA GLN A 261 -9.35 30.98 -2.33
C GLN A 261 -9.42 29.46 -2.22
N GLU A 262 -10.22 28.86 -3.07
CA GLU A 262 -10.24 27.42 -3.26
C GLU A 262 -8.90 26.98 -3.88
N LEU A 263 -8.11 26.22 -3.10
CA LEU A 263 -6.78 25.74 -3.50
C LEU A 263 -6.86 24.41 -4.25
N VAL A 264 -7.81 23.56 -3.89
CA VAL A 264 -7.93 22.23 -4.46
C VAL A 264 -9.18 22.14 -5.32
N THR A 265 -8.98 21.77 -6.57
CA THR A 265 -10.04 21.48 -7.52
C THR A 265 -9.93 20.05 -8.02
N PHE A 266 -10.95 19.53 -8.68
CA PHE A 266 -10.91 18.18 -9.23
C PHE A 266 -11.61 18.12 -10.59
N GLY A 267 -11.27 17.08 -11.38
CA GLY A 267 -11.90 16.82 -12.67
C GLY A 267 -11.19 15.72 -13.44
N GLY A 268 -11.81 15.27 -14.53
CA GLY A 268 -11.32 14.15 -15.33
C GLY A 268 -12.21 12.92 -15.23
N PRO A 269 -11.83 11.80 -15.89
CA PRO A 269 -12.62 10.58 -15.88
C PRO A 269 -12.59 9.91 -14.49
N PRO A 270 -13.62 9.14 -14.13
CA PRO A 270 -13.57 8.28 -12.94
C PRO A 270 -12.49 7.20 -13.09
N ILE A 271 -12.02 6.70 -11.95
CA ILE A 271 -11.07 5.59 -11.94
C ILE A 271 -11.79 4.32 -12.43
N PRO A 272 -11.25 3.58 -13.42
CA PRO A 272 -11.95 2.44 -14.03
C PRO A 272 -11.79 1.16 -13.20
N VAL A 273 -12.20 1.20 -11.94
CA VAL A 273 -12.22 0.06 -11.01
C VAL A 273 -13.47 0.15 -10.15
N ALA A 274 -13.84 -0.94 -9.48
CA ALA A 274 -14.86 -0.93 -8.42
C ALA A 274 -14.55 0.18 -7.41
N HIS A 275 -15.54 0.95 -7.01
CA HIS A 275 -15.36 2.16 -6.20
C HIS A 275 -15.74 2.00 -4.73
N SER A 276 -16.46 0.92 -4.37
CA SER A 276 -16.86 0.60 -3.01
C SER A 276 -16.50 -0.85 -2.66
N MET A 277 -15.91 -1.06 -1.50
CA MET A 277 -15.36 -2.34 -1.08
C MET A 277 -16.08 -2.87 0.17
N ASN A 278 -16.32 -4.19 0.22
CA ASN A 278 -16.81 -4.86 1.41
C ASN A 278 -15.67 -5.60 2.10
N ASP A 279 -15.41 -5.29 3.38
CA ASP A 279 -14.34 -5.89 4.18
C ASP A 279 -14.85 -6.89 5.24
N ALA A 280 -16.10 -7.35 5.15
CA ALA A 280 -16.66 -8.26 6.12
C ALA A 280 -15.88 -9.59 6.24
N ALA A 281 -15.28 -10.07 5.15
CA ALA A 281 -14.51 -11.31 5.16
C ALA A 281 -13.24 -11.18 5.99
N ILE A 282 -12.45 -10.13 5.82
CA ILE A 282 -11.25 -9.91 6.62
C ILE A 282 -11.59 -9.73 8.11
N ARG A 283 -12.65 -8.97 8.44
CA ARG A 283 -13.08 -8.77 9.84
C ARG A 283 -13.52 -10.07 10.50
N ARG A 284 -14.12 -10.98 9.75
CA ARG A 284 -14.52 -12.31 10.25
C ARG A 284 -13.33 -13.19 10.58
N VAL A 285 -12.27 -13.16 9.75
CA VAL A 285 -11.11 -14.06 9.87
C VAL A 285 -10.03 -13.46 10.78
N ILE A 286 -9.73 -12.19 10.60
CA ILE A 286 -8.63 -11.50 11.30
C ILE A 286 -9.12 -10.87 12.61
N GLY A 287 -10.35 -10.38 12.63
CA GLY A 287 -10.94 -9.67 13.76
C GLY A 287 -11.02 -8.17 13.54
N SER A 288 -11.02 -7.39 14.63
CA SER A 288 -11.11 -5.94 14.56
C SER A 288 -9.84 -5.34 13.96
N LEU A 289 -10.03 -4.47 12.97
CA LEU A 289 -9.00 -3.66 12.34
C LEU A 289 -9.23 -2.17 12.67
N PRO A 290 -8.18 -1.37 12.77
CA PRO A 290 -8.33 0.08 12.87
C PRO A 290 -9.17 0.64 11.73
N SER A 291 -9.91 1.71 12.02
CA SER A 291 -10.72 2.43 11.04
C SER A 291 -10.71 3.91 11.41
N THR A 292 -9.82 4.65 10.78
CA THR A 292 -9.67 6.09 10.98
C THR A 292 -10.70 6.81 10.11
N ALA A 293 -11.55 7.64 10.72
CA ALA A 293 -12.50 8.48 9.98
C ALA A 293 -11.76 9.35 8.95
N LEU A 294 -12.29 9.47 7.74
CA LEU A 294 -11.65 10.16 6.61
C LEU A 294 -11.15 11.56 6.99
N LYS A 295 -12.00 12.36 7.63
CA LYS A 295 -11.63 13.70 8.09
C LYS A 295 -10.45 13.70 9.06
N ALA A 296 -10.40 12.73 9.97
CA ALA A 296 -9.30 12.61 10.92
C ALA A 296 -7.98 12.24 10.22
N GLY A 297 -8.01 11.28 9.28
CA GLY A 297 -6.85 10.89 8.49
C GLY A 297 -6.33 12.00 7.58
N VAL A 298 -7.25 12.79 6.97
CA VAL A 298 -6.89 13.97 6.18
C VAL A 298 -6.21 15.02 7.06
N GLN A 299 -6.80 15.34 8.21
CA GLN A 299 -6.24 16.30 9.16
C GLN A 299 -4.85 15.86 9.67
N GLU A 300 -4.70 14.59 10.03
CA GLU A 300 -3.41 14.05 10.49
C GLU A 300 -2.35 14.13 9.39
N THR A 301 -2.72 13.79 8.15
CA THR A 301 -1.83 13.90 6.98
C THR A 301 -1.37 15.34 6.75
N MET A 302 -2.29 16.30 6.76
CA MET A 302 -1.98 17.72 6.59
C MET A 302 -1.14 18.26 7.75
N ASN A 303 -1.44 17.88 8.99
CA ASN A 303 -0.65 18.25 10.15
C ASN A 303 0.79 17.73 10.04
N ARG A 304 0.97 16.50 9.57
CA ARG A 304 2.32 15.94 9.35
C ARG A 304 3.07 16.68 8.24
N PHE A 305 2.42 17.04 7.15
CA PHE A 305 3.05 17.87 6.11
C PHE A 305 3.45 19.26 6.66
N ALA A 306 2.62 19.91 7.47
CA ALA A 306 2.96 21.19 8.10
C ALA A 306 4.17 21.06 9.04
N GLN A 307 4.28 19.98 9.83
CA GLN A 307 5.44 19.70 10.66
C GLN A 307 6.71 19.51 9.83
N LEU A 308 6.64 18.74 8.75
CA LEU A 308 7.77 18.52 7.84
C LEU A 308 8.19 19.82 7.14
N GLN A 309 7.22 20.66 6.73
CA GLN A 309 7.49 21.99 6.17
C GLN A 309 8.22 22.88 7.17
N SER A 310 7.72 22.97 8.39
CA SER A 310 8.33 23.79 9.45
C SER A 310 9.76 23.35 9.80
N ALA A 311 10.04 22.06 9.62
CA ALA A 311 11.36 21.48 9.81
C ALA A 311 12.27 21.53 8.57
N ASN A 312 11.84 22.15 7.46
CA ASN A 312 12.50 22.13 6.15
C ASN A 312 12.80 20.70 5.61
N ARG A 313 11.91 19.76 5.88
CA ARG A 313 12.06 18.33 5.51
C ARG A 313 10.96 17.85 4.54
N LEU A 314 10.04 18.71 4.15
CA LEU A 314 8.97 18.34 3.22
C LEU A 314 9.51 18.22 1.79
N ASP A 315 9.47 17.00 1.25
CA ASP A 315 9.74 16.78 -0.18
C ASP A 315 8.54 17.26 -1.01
N VAL A 316 8.80 18.15 -1.95
CA VAL A 316 7.79 18.74 -2.85
C VAL A 316 7.98 18.35 -4.31
N SER A 317 8.95 17.50 -4.61
CA SER A 317 9.29 17.10 -5.98
C SER A 317 8.15 16.41 -6.73
N ASP A 318 7.25 15.75 -6.00
CA ASP A 318 6.07 15.09 -6.54
C ASP A 318 4.93 16.03 -6.95
N LEU A 319 4.97 17.30 -6.53
CA LEU A 319 3.99 18.31 -6.93
C LEU A 319 4.26 18.89 -8.31
N GLU A 320 5.47 18.71 -8.82
CA GLU A 320 5.93 19.23 -10.11
C GLU A 320 5.79 18.20 -11.25
N SER A 321 5.29 16.98 -10.94
CA SER A 321 5.22 15.83 -11.84
C SER A 321 3.82 15.55 -12.39
#